data_52b7249ae25ea1d76d733069b5a5e158
#
_entry.id   52b7249ae25ea1d76d733069b5a5e158
#
_cell.length_a   1.000
_cell.length_b   1.000
_cell.length_c   1.000
_cell.angle_alpha   90.00
_cell.angle_beta   90.00
_cell.angle_gamma   90.00
#
_symmetry.space_group_name_H-M   'P 1'
#
loop_
_entity.id
_entity.type
_entity.pdbx_description
1 polymer ?
#
loop_
_entity_poly.entity_id
_entity_poly.type
_entity_poly.pdbx_seq_one_letter_code
_entity_poly.pdbx_strand_id
1 'polypeptide(L)'
;QADRSVLKAVARKISDDLPEKGVFSLRSPARPNPLSISVVRLFGVREGRYLLLEHLDLIDGTPVIDIKPYQPGWDCVFSAAGHDRTEKIRRMKPGDYRASLIREAVNYHGDVCAGVAIGVRIAEAATRILDCDLRHAGVVVAPGADPCILDALIGITGATPGNQRLRCLEGRRYAVSSSEKEVVFRLLAAPQSVDDIFAAEETSLFECAVHNRPQPK
;
A
#
# COMPACT_ATOMS: atom_id res chain seq x y z
N GLN A 1 -18.79 10.04 -22.07
CA GLN A 1 -18.51 8.58 -22.22
C GLN A 1 -17.04 8.41 -22.59
N ALA A 2 -16.40 7.37 -22.04
CA ALA A 2 -15.04 7.03 -22.43
C ALA A 2 -15.00 6.49 -23.86
N ASP A 3 -13.99 6.86 -24.63
CA ASP A 3 -13.78 6.33 -25.97
C ASP A 3 -13.39 4.84 -25.89
N ARG A 4 -14.18 3.99 -26.47
CA ARG A 4 -14.01 2.53 -26.47
C ARG A 4 -13.10 2.00 -27.58
N SER A 5 -12.72 2.83 -28.53
CA SER A 5 -11.77 2.49 -29.59
C SER A 5 -10.31 2.61 -29.16
N VAL A 6 -10.07 3.25 -28.02
CA VAL A 6 -8.72 3.43 -27.46
C VAL A 6 -8.16 2.09 -26.97
N LEU A 7 -7.06 1.66 -27.57
CA LEU A 7 -6.34 0.43 -27.20
C LEU A 7 -5.09 0.67 -26.37
N LYS A 8 -4.62 1.91 -26.28
CA LYS A 8 -3.46 2.32 -25.48
C LYS A 8 -3.75 3.59 -24.71
N ALA A 9 -3.21 3.74 -23.54
CA ALA A 9 -3.37 4.92 -22.69
C ALA A 9 -2.18 5.12 -21.75
N VAL A 10 -2.00 6.38 -21.32
CA VAL A 10 -1.08 6.77 -20.25
C VAL A 10 -1.87 6.85 -18.94
N ALA A 11 -1.31 6.34 -17.85
CA ALA A 11 -1.92 6.42 -16.53
C ALA A 11 -1.76 7.83 -15.90
N ARG A 12 -2.38 8.84 -16.53
CA ARG A 12 -2.21 10.27 -16.22
C ARG A 12 -2.59 10.65 -14.78
N LYS A 13 -3.45 9.89 -14.12
CA LYS A 13 -3.70 10.07 -12.67
C LYS A 13 -2.43 9.96 -11.82
N ILE A 14 -1.41 9.27 -12.33
CA ILE A 14 -0.15 9.05 -11.62
C ILE A 14 0.89 10.06 -12.09
N SER A 15 1.12 10.14 -13.39
CA SER A 15 1.99 11.11 -14.05
C SER A 15 1.74 11.10 -15.56
N ASP A 16 1.90 12.26 -16.21
CA ASP A 16 1.83 12.38 -17.67
C ASP A 16 3.05 11.77 -18.37
N ASP A 17 4.18 11.63 -17.66
CA ASP A 17 5.45 11.11 -18.19
C ASP A 17 5.56 9.58 -18.19
N LEU A 18 4.51 8.87 -17.76
CA LEU A 18 4.51 7.42 -17.79
C LEU A 18 4.39 6.89 -19.21
N PRO A 19 5.03 5.74 -19.51
CA PRO A 19 4.92 5.13 -20.83
C PRO A 19 3.48 4.73 -21.13
N GLU A 20 3.09 4.87 -22.38
CA GLU A 20 1.82 4.37 -22.88
C GLU A 20 1.74 2.84 -22.75
N LYS A 21 0.61 2.33 -22.28
CA LYS A 21 0.36 0.90 -22.07
C LYS A 21 -0.95 0.47 -22.73
N GLY A 22 -1.06 -0.81 -23.06
CA GLY A 22 -2.32 -1.38 -23.52
C GLY A 22 -3.41 -1.23 -22.43
N VAL A 23 -4.61 -0.83 -22.82
CA VAL A 23 -5.72 -0.53 -21.89
C VAL A 23 -6.11 -1.72 -21.02
N PHE A 24 -5.90 -2.95 -21.49
CA PHE A 24 -6.16 -4.16 -20.71
C PHE A 24 -5.14 -4.42 -19.60
N SER A 25 -3.97 -3.77 -19.64
CA SER A 25 -2.99 -3.79 -18.55
C SER A 25 -3.22 -2.66 -17.53
N LEU A 26 -4.21 -1.81 -17.75
CA LEU A 26 -4.57 -0.68 -16.91
C LEU A 26 -5.96 -0.87 -16.31
N ARG A 27 -6.17 -0.36 -15.11
CA ARG A 27 -7.51 -0.21 -14.52
C ARG A 27 -8.10 1.13 -14.94
N SER A 28 -8.45 1.25 -16.22
CA SER A 28 -8.98 2.46 -16.83
C SER A 28 -10.39 2.20 -17.39
N PRO A 29 -11.32 3.17 -17.30
CA PRO A 29 -12.62 3.08 -17.95
C PRO A 29 -12.54 3.19 -19.50
N ALA A 30 -11.46 3.77 -20.03
CA ALA A 30 -11.22 3.88 -21.48
C ALA A 30 -10.70 2.56 -22.03
N ARG A 31 -11.62 1.62 -22.31
CA ARG A 31 -11.32 0.28 -22.84
C ARG A 31 -12.52 -0.28 -23.61
N PRO A 32 -12.31 -1.15 -24.61
CA PRO A 32 -13.40 -1.73 -25.40
C PRO A 32 -14.43 -2.50 -24.54
N ASN A 33 -13.94 -3.21 -23.51
CA ASN A 33 -14.77 -3.92 -22.55
C ASN A 33 -14.86 -3.08 -21.25
N PRO A 34 -15.96 -2.36 -20.99
CA PRO A 34 -16.10 -1.44 -19.88
C PRO A 34 -16.53 -2.13 -18.57
N LEU A 35 -16.09 -3.36 -18.33
CA LEU A 35 -16.34 -4.06 -17.07
C LEU A 35 -15.34 -3.61 -16.02
N SER A 36 -15.81 -3.37 -14.81
CA SER A 36 -14.96 -3.10 -13.65
C SER A 36 -15.31 -4.04 -12.49
N ILE A 37 -14.37 -4.26 -11.60
CA ILE A 37 -14.53 -5.01 -10.36
C ILE A 37 -14.15 -4.09 -9.22
N SER A 38 -15.03 -3.97 -8.24
CA SER A 38 -14.76 -3.25 -6.98
C SER A 38 -14.98 -4.18 -5.80
N VAL A 39 -14.02 -4.24 -4.90
CA VAL A 39 -14.15 -4.93 -3.61
C VAL A 39 -14.47 -3.86 -2.58
N VAL A 40 -15.56 -4.03 -1.85
CA VAL A 40 -16.08 -3.04 -0.90
C VAL A 40 -16.58 -3.72 0.36
N ARG A 41 -16.49 -3.02 1.50
CA ARG A 41 -17.08 -3.49 2.75
C ARG A 41 -18.59 -3.26 2.73
N LEU A 42 -19.36 -4.28 3.07
CA LEU A 42 -20.79 -4.21 3.27
C LEU A 42 -21.09 -3.89 4.74
N PHE A 43 -21.72 -2.76 5.02
CA PHE A 43 -22.19 -2.40 6.35
C PHE A 43 -23.56 -2.97 6.68
N GLY A 44 -24.40 -3.20 5.69
CA GLY A 44 -25.72 -3.76 5.93
C GLY A 44 -26.61 -3.73 4.69
N VAL A 45 -27.81 -4.26 4.85
CA VAL A 45 -28.87 -4.25 3.84
C VAL A 45 -30.06 -3.49 4.40
N ARG A 46 -30.52 -2.47 3.70
CA ARG A 46 -31.69 -1.68 4.07
C ARG A 46 -32.89 -2.05 3.17
N GLU A 47 -34.05 -2.22 3.75
CA GLU A 47 -35.31 -2.54 3.06
C GLU A 47 -35.22 -3.78 2.13
N GLY A 48 -34.28 -4.71 2.44
CA GLY A 48 -34.09 -5.93 1.65
C GLY A 48 -33.55 -5.73 0.22
N ARG A 49 -33.18 -4.50 -0.16
CA ARG A 49 -32.76 -4.19 -1.54
C ARG A 49 -31.63 -3.16 -1.68
N TYR A 50 -31.32 -2.39 -0.64
CA TYR A 50 -30.23 -1.41 -0.66
C TYR A 50 -29.03 -1.94 0.09
N LEU A 51 -27.89 -2.07 -0.58
CA LEU A 51 -26.63 -2.42 0.05
C LEU A 51 -25.95 -1.15 0.54
N LEU A 52 -25.65 -1.08 1.84
CA LEU A 52 -24.90 0.01 2.44
C LEU A 52 -23.41 -0.35 2.41
N LEU A 53 -22.66 0.36 1.58
CA LEU A 53 -21.24 0.08 1.31
C LEU A 53 -20.36 1.17 1.91
N GLU A 54 -19.11 0.86 2.23
CA GLU A 54 -18.14 1.81 2.78
C GLU A 54 -17.86 2.97 1.80
N HIS A 55 -17.51 2.65 0.59
CA HIS A 55 -17.42 3.58 -0.54
C HIS A 55 -17.44 2.78 -1.83
N LEU A 56 -17.76 3.44 -2.92
CA LEU A 56 -17.88 2.80 -4.22
C LEU A 56 -17.35 3.75 -5.29
N ASP A 57 -16.31 3.33 -6.02
CA ASP A 57 -15.72 4.11 -7.13
C ASP A 57 -16.53 3.88 -8.42
N LEU A 58 -17.81 4.27 -8.38
CA LEU A 58 -18.74 4.20 -9.50
C LEU A 58 -19.48 5.54 -9.65
N ILE A 59 -19.86 5.85 -10.88
CA ILE A 59 -20.72 6.98 -11.19
C ILE A 59 -22.18 6.56 -10.96
N ASP A 60 -23.02 7.48 -10.48
CA ASP A 60 -24.45 7.24 -10.34
C ASP A 60 -25.07 6.73 -11.66
N GLY A 61 -25.97 5.76 -11.54
CA GLY A 61 -26.57 5.06 -12.69
C GLY A 61 -25.67 3.99 -13.33
N THR A 62 -24.48 3.70 -12.80
CA THR A 62 -23.67 2.58 -13.30
C THR A 62 -24.38 1.25 -13.01
N PRO A 63 -24.68 0.42 -14.04
CA PRO A 63 -25.36 -0.85 -13.83
C PRO A 63 -24.45 -1.85 -13.11
N VAL A 64 -25.00 -2.49 -12.08
CA VAL A 64 -24.37 -3.62 -11.40
C VAL A 64 -24.73 -4.90 -12.15
N ILE A 65 -23.74 -5.65 -12.62
CA ILE A 65 -23.94 -6.87 -13.39
C ILE A 65 -24.04 -8.09 -12.47
N ASP A 66 -23.21 -8.12 -11.41
CA ASP A 66 -23.14 -9.25 -10.50
C ASP A 66 -22.60 -8.81 -9.12
N ILE A 67 -22.98 -9.53 -8.07
CA ILE A 67 -22.53 -9.33 -6.69
C ILE A 67 -22.10 -10.70 -6.14
N LYS A 68 -20.88 -10.78 -5.65
CA LYS A 68 -20.34 -11.99 -5.04
C LYS A 68 -19.85 -11.69 -3.61
N PRO A 69 -20.05 -12.61 -2.67
CA PRO A 69 -19.37 -12.51 -1.38
C PRO A 69 -17.87 -12.65 -1.57
N TYR A 70 -17.11 -11.76 -0.91
CA TYR A 70 -15.64 -11.84 -0.91
C TYR A 70 -15.19 -13.13 -0.19
N GLN A 71 -14.31 -13.89 -0.82
CA GLN A 71 -13.74 -15.12 -0.25
C GLN A 71 -12.22 -15.01 -0.19
N PRO A 72 -11.62 -14.87 1.00
CA PRO A 72 -10.18 -14.65 1.14
C PRO A 72 -9.32 -15.71 0.42
N GLY A 73 -9.74 -16.97 0.41
CA GLY A 73 -9.00 -18.05 -0.24
C GLY A 73 -9.01 -18.00 -1.78
N TRP A 74 -9.88 -17.17 -2.39
CA TRP A 74 -10.02 -17.02 -3.84
C TRP A 74 -9.66 -15.62 -4.32
N ASP A 75 -10.05 -14.61 -3.55
CA ASP A 75 -9.99 -13.21 -3.97
C ASP A 75 -8.72 -12.50 -3.46
N CYS A 76 -8.02 -13.10 -2.49
CA CYS A 76 -6.80 -12.55 -1.92
C CYS A 76 -5.58 -13.45 -2.21
N VAL A 77 -4.60 -12.91 -2.92
CA VAL A 77 -3.29 -13.55 -3.12
C VAL A 77 -2.22 -12.67 -2.48
N PHE A 78 -2.10 -12.75 -1.15
CA PHE A 78 -1.18 -11.91 -0.37
C PHE A 78 0.29 -12.09 -0.81
N SER A 79 0.68 -13.31 -1.20
CA SER A 79 2.02 -13.63 -1.68
C SER A 79 2.30 -13.23 -3.13
N ALA A 80 1.31 -12.69 -3.85
CA ALA A 80 1.51 -12.28 -5.23
C ALA A 80 2.59 -11.19 -5.33
N ALA A 81 3.64 -11.49 -6.08
CA ALA A 81 4.65 -10.51 -6.45
C ALA A 81 4.17 -9.71 -7.66
N GLY A 82 4.14 -8.40 -7.52
CA GLY A 82 3.91 -7.48 -8.64
C GLY A 82 5.20 -7.18 -9.40
N HIS A 83 5.07 -6.39 -10.46
CA HIS A 83 6.23 -5.76 -11.09
C HIS A 83 6.84 -4.71 -10.14
N ASP A 84 8.14 -4.48 -10.26
CA ASP A 84 8.81 -3.39 -9.56
C ASP A 84 8.12 -2.06 -9.85
N ARG A 85 7.73 -1.35 -8.80
CA ARG A 85 6.99 -0.10 -8.86
C ARG A 85 7.87 1.12 -8.58
N THR A 86 9.19 0.95 -8.42
CA THR A 86 10.12 2.02 -8.01
C THR A 86 9.96 3.26 -8.88
N GLU A 87 10.04 3.14 -10.20
CA GLU A 87 9.86 4.26 -11.13
C GLU A 87 8.46 4.90 -11.04
N LYS A 88 7.44 4.10 -10.83
CA LYS A 88 6.08 4.60 -10.62
C LYS A 88 5.98 5.39 -9.32
N ILE A 89 6.56 4.86 -8.23
CA ILE A 89 6.54 5.51 -6.90
C ILE A 89 7.25 6.85 -6.95
N ARG A 90 8.41 6.96 -7.59
CA ARG A 90 9.16 8.22 -7.76
C ARG A 90 8.35 9.33 -8.44
N ARG A 91 7.39 8.96 -9.29
CA ARG A 91 6.54 9.89 -10.04
C ARG A 91 5.18 10.16 -9.39
N MET A 92 4.84 9.44 -8.32
CA MET A 92 3.60 9.66 -7.59
C MET A 92 3.67 10.92 -6.74
N LYS A 93 2.55 11.62 -6.60
CA LYS A 93 2.43 12.67 -5.59
C LYS A 93 2.52 12.02 -4.20
N PRO A 94 3.18 12.67 -3.23
CA PRO A 94 3.34 12.10 -1.88
C PRO A 94 2.02 11.67 -1.23
N GLY A 95 0.95 12.47 -1.37
CA GLY A 95 -0.37 12.13 -0.85
C GLY A 95 -0.99 10.89 -1.49
N ASP A 96 -0.82 10.69 -2.81
CA ASP A 96 -1.32 9.50 -3.52
C ASP A 96 -0.53 8.25 -3.12
N TYR A 97 0.78 8.40 -2.90
CA TYR A 97 1.61 7.30 -2.42
C TYR A 97 1.20 6.90 -1.00
N ARG A 98 1.06 7.87 -0.08
CA ARG A 98 0.56 7.62 1.28
C ARG A 98 -0.79 6.90 1.27
N ALA A 99 -1.74 7.37 0.46
CA ALA A 99 -3.04 6.73 0.33
C ALA A 99 -2.93 5.27 -0.17
N SER A 100 -1.95 4.95 -1.02
CA SER A 100 -1.70 3.57 -1.44
C SER A 100 -1.14 2.71 -0.30
N LEU A 101 -0.22 3.24 0.50
CA LEU A 101 0.35 2.55 1.65
C LEU A 101 -0.72 2.29 2.73
N ILE A 102 -1.58 3.27 3.00
CA ILE A 102 -2.71 3.10 3.93
C ILE A 102 -3.61 1.94 3.47
N ARG A 103 -3.99 1.89 2.19
CA ARG A 103 -4.81 0.79 1.66
C ARG A 103 -4.11 -0.57 1.80
N GLU A 104 -2.83 -0.64 1.50
CA GLU A 104 -2.05 -1.89 1.62
C GLU A 104 -1.97 -2.35 3.08
N ALA A 105 -1.75 -1.43 4.02
CA ALA A 105 -1.74 -1.72 5.45
C ALA A 105 -3.12 -2.18 5.96
N VAL A 106 -4.19 -1.45 5.62
CA VAL A 106 -5.56 -1.75 6.05
C VAL A 106 -6.06 -3.08 5.47
N ASN A 107 -5.68 -3.42 4.25
CA ASN A 107 -6.04 -4.71 3.64
C ASN A 107 -5.52 -5.91 4.46
N TYR A 108 -4.49 -5.71 5.26
CA TYR A 108 -3.94 -6.74 6.15
C TYR A 108 -4.43 -6.59 7.58
N HIS A 109 -4.36 -5.37 8.15
CA HIS A 109 -4.70 -5.10 9.55
C HIS A 109 -6.22 -5.00 9.82
N GLY A 110 -7.00 -4.46 8.87
CA GLY A 110 -8.46 -4.35 8.96
C GLY A 110 -8.98 -2.91 9.06
N ASP A 111 -8.30 -2.01 9.77
CA ASP A 111 -8.68 -0.60 9.93
C ASP A 111 -7.46 0.31 10.07
N VAL A 112 -7.70 1.62 10.19
CA VAL A 112 -6.64 2.60 10.45
C VAL A 112 -6.60 2.93 11.93
N CYS A 113 -5.54 2.47 12.62
CA CYS A 113 -5.23 2.85 14.01
C CYS A 113 -3.91 3.62 14.09
N ALA A 114 -3.55 4.10 15.27
CA ALA A 114 -2.30 4.85 15.49
C ALA A 114 -1.05 4.01 15.10
N GLY A 115 -1.04 2.71 15.41
CA GLY A 115 0.06 1.83 15.02
C GLY A 115 0.17 1.66 13.51
N VAL A 116 -0.95 1.49 12.80
CA VAL A 116 -0.99 1.46 11.33
C VAL A 116 -0.47 2.77 10.74
N ALA A 117 -0.89 3.92 11.29
CA ALA A 117 -0.41 5.23 10.83
C ALA A 117 1.11 5.39 11.00
N ILE A 118 1.68 4.95 12.13
CA ILE A 118 3.14 4.92 12.35
C ILE A 118 3.82 3.98 11.34
N GLY A 119 3.29 2.78 11.13
CA GLY A 119 3.84 1.83 10.15
C GLY A 119 3.87 2.40 8.73
N VAL A 120 2.82 3.11 8.33
CA VAL A 120 2.77 3.85 7.05
C VAL A 120 3.85 4.93 6.98
N ARG A 121 4.04 5.72 8.05
CA ARG A 121 5.06 6.77 8.11
C ARG A 121 6.49 6.19 8.04
N ILE A 122 6.74 5.05 8.71
CA ILE A 122 8.00 4.31 8.59
C ILE A 122 8.22 3.86 7.14
N ALA A 123 7.18 3.31 6.50
CA ALA A 123 7.28 2.86 5.12
C ALA A 123 7.53 4.01 4.13
N GLU A 124 6.89 5.17 4.31
CA GLU A 124 7.17 6.38 3.50
C GLU A 124 8.65 6.79 3.60
N ALA A 125 9.15 6.91 4.83
CA ALA A 125 10.54 7.30 5.08
C ALA A 125 11.52 6.25 4.51
N ALA A 126 11.25 4.96 4.73
CA ALA A 126 12.08 3.88 4.21
C ALA A 126 12.12 3.88 2.68
N THR A 127 10.99 4.02 2.01
CA THR A 127 10.94 4.11 0.54
C THR A 127 11.78 5.27 0.00
N ARG A 128 11.66 6.44 0.60
CA ARG A 128 12.42 7.63 0.20
C ARG A 128 13.93 7.46 0.42
N ILE A 129 14.34 6.85 1.54
CA ILE A 129 15.76 6.70 1.89
C ILE A 129 16.43 5.57 1.11
N LEU A 130 15.71 4.44 0.93
CA LEU A 130 16.19 3.28 0.17
C LEU A 130 16.03 3.46 -1.35
N ASP A 131 15.18 4.41 -1.76
CA ASP A 131 14.85 4.72 -3.16
C ASP A 131 14.38 3.47 -3.94
N CYS A 132 13.52 2.65 -3.33
CA CYS A 132 13.01 1.42 -3.93
C CYS A 132 11.57 1.10 -3.51
N ASP A 133 10.89 0.26 -4.30
CA ASP A 133 9.61 -0.34 -3.91
C ASP A 133 9.83 -1.33 -2.75
N LEU A 134 9.17 -1.12 -1.61
CA LEU A 134 9.32 -2.00 -0.44
C LEU A 134 8.76 -3.41 -0.65
N ARG A 135 7.97 -3.65 -1.71
CA ARG A 135 7.54 -5.00 -2.12
C ARG A 135 8.62 -5.77 -2.88
N HIS A 136 9.71 -5.11 -3.26
CA HIS A 136 10.81 -5.79 -3.95
C HIS A 136 11.36 -6.96 -3.13
N ALA A 137 11.71 -8.06 -3.81
CA ALA A 137 12.16 -9.31 -3.17
C ALA A 137 13.41 -9.16 -2.29
N GLY A 138 14.26 -8.18 -2.60
CA GLY A 138 15.48 -7.87 -1.83
C GLY A 138 15.25 -7.02 -0.58
N VAL A 139 14.03 -6.57 -0.31
CA VAL A 139 13.72 -5.76 0.89
C VAL A 139 13.38 -6.67 2.06
N VAL A 140 14.09 -6.51 3.17
CA VAL A 140 13.86 -7.21 4.44
C VAL A 140 13.38 -6.20 5.48
N VAL A 141 12.38 -6.60 6.26
CA VAL A 141 11.77 -5.79 7.31
C VAL A 141 12.00 -6.45 8.65
N ALA A 142 12.40 -5.66 9.62
CA ALA A 142 12.58 -6.09 11.00
C ALA A 142 11.76 -5.17 11.93
N PRO A 143 10.46 -5.48 12.14
CA PRO A 143 9.59 -4.71 13.01
C PRO A 143 9.90 -4.94 14.48
N GLY A 144 9.61 -3.92 15.30
CA GLY A 144 9.63 -4.00 16.75
C GLY A 144 8.40 -4.70 17.33
N ALA A 145 8.13 -4.48 18.61
CA ALA A 145 7.15 -5.22 19.39
C ALA A 145 5.67 -4.79 19.19
N ASP A 146 5.41 -3.64 18.55
CA ASP A 146 4.02 -3.19 18.35
C ASP A 146 3.33 -3.98 17.24
N PRO A 147 2.23 -4.71 17.54
CA PRO A 147 1.58 -5.58 16.56
C PRO A 147 0.91 -4.82 15.42
N CYS A 148 0.36 -3.63 15.66
CA CYS A 148 -0.30 -2.85 14.61
C CYS A 148 0.71 -2.28 13.61
N ILE A 149 1.89 -1.86 14.09
CA ILE A 149 3.00 -1.44 13.22
C ILE A 149 3.54 -2.63 12.42
N LEU A 150 3.65 -3.81 13.06
CA LEU A 150 4.05 -5.05 12.40
C LEU A 150 3.09 -5.40 11.27
N ASP A 151 1.79 -5.41 11.53
CA ASP A 151 0.76 -5.70 10.53
C ASP A 151 0.80 -4.72 9.36
N ALA A 152 0.95 -3.43 9.65
CA ALA A 152 1.08 -2.41 8.60
C ALA A 152 2.29 -2.68 7.69
N LEU A 153 3.45 -2.99 8.27
CA LEU A 153 4.67 -3.29 7.52
C LEU A 153 4.54 -4.59 6.72
N ILE A 154 3.90 -5.62 7.27
CA ILE A 154 3.61 -6.86 6.53
C ILE A 154 2.67 -6.56 5.35
N GLY A 155 1.58 -5.86 5.58
CA GLY A 155 0.60 -5.50 4.55
C GLY A 155 1.22 -4.72 3.39
N ILE A 156 2.07 -3.75 3.70
CA ILE A 156 2.76 -2.89 2.72
C ILE A 156 3.81 -3.68 1.94
N THR A 157 4.65 -4.45 2.62
CA THR A 157 5.84 -5.05 2.02
C THR A 157 5.63 -6.46 1.50
N GLY A 158 4.62 -7.18 2.01
CA GLY A 158 4.45 -8.61 1.78
C GLY A 158 5.57 -9.46 2.41
N ALA A 159 6.30 -8.91 3.37
CA ALA A 159 7.35 -9.63 4.09
C ALA A 159 6.72 -10.62 5.09
N THR A 160 7.18 -11.86 5.07
CA THR A 160 6.74 -12.92 5.98
C THR A 160 7.94 -13.74 6.46
N PRO A 161 7.84 -14.49 7.58
CA PRO A 161 8.89 -15.42 7.96
C PRO A 161 9.19 -16.46 6.87
N GLY A 162 8.16 -16.95 6.18
CA GLY A 162 8.28 -17.98 5.15
C GLY A 162 9.05 -17.54 3.91
N ASN A 163 8.95 -16.25 3.51
CA ASN A 163 9.76 -15.72 2.41
C ASN A 163 11.09 -15.10 2.88
N GLN A 164 11.44 -15.26 4.18
CA GLN A 164 12.68 -14.81 4.81
C GLN A 164 12.89 -13.29 4.78
N ARG A 165 11.84 -12.53 4.50
CA ARG A 165 11.89 -11.06 4.44
C ARG A 165 11.44 -10.39 5.72
N LEU A 166 10.92 -11.13 6.69
CA LEU A 166 10.50 -10.65 8.00
C LEU A 166 11.45 -11.19 9.08
N ARG A 167 12.03 -10.28 9.86
CA ARG A 167 12.83 -10.59 11.05
C ARG A 167 12.26 -9.77 12.20
N CYS A 168 12.09 -10.36 13.38
CA CYS A 168 11.58 -9.63 14.53
C CYS A 168 12.74 -8.95 15.28
N LEU A 169 12.53 -7.69 15.69
CA LEU A 169 13.36 -6.96 16.63
C LEU A 169 12.61 -6.81 17.96
N GLU A 170 13.36 -6.64 19.03
CA GLU A 170 12.76 -6.34 20.32
C GLU A 170 12.56 -4.82 20.52
N GLY A 171 11.54 -4.48 21.33
CA GLY A 171 11.28 -3.11 21.76
C GLY A 171 10.72 -2.20 20.68
N ARG A 172 11.12 -0.92 20.70
CA ARG A 172 10.61 0.17 19.85
C ARG A 172 11.53 0.51 18.68
N ARG A 173 12.25 -0.48 18.17
CA ARG A 173 13.15 -0.34 17.03
C ARG A 173 12.56 -1.07 15.83
N TYR A 174 12.64 -0.43 14.68
CA TYR A 174 12.13 -0.95 13.41
C TYR A 174 13.22 -0.76 12.37
N ALA A 175 13.45 -1.74 11.53
CA ALA A 175 14.42 -1.63 10.45
C ALA A 175 13.84 -2.08 9.13
N VAL A 176 14.23 -1.39 8.06
CA VAL A 176 13.94 -1.78 6.68
C VAL A 176 15.26 -1.75 5.93
N SER A 177 15.59 -2.85 5.26
CA SER A 177 16.86 -2.97 4.55
C SER A 177 16.68 -3.43 3.11
N SER A 178 17.46 -2.86 2.21
CA SER A 178 17.70 -3.34 0.85
C SER A 178 19.03 -4.12 0.79
N SER A 179 19.47 -4.48 -0.41
CA SER A 179 20.80 -5.06 -0.62
C SER A 179 21.94 -4.11 -0.24
N GLU A 180 21.73 -2.79 -0.35
CA GLU A 180 22.77 -1.78 -0.21
C GLU A 180 22.73 -1.03 1.12
N LYS A 181 21.52 -0.80 1.65
CA LYS A 181 21.30 0.05 2.82
C LYS A 181 20.35 -0.58 3.81
N GLU A 182 20.52 -0.23 5.06
CA GLU A 182 19.59 -0.49 6.15
C GLU A 182 19.21 0.83 6.81
N VAL A 183 17.91 1.02 7.03
CA VAL A 183 17.37 2.18 7.75
C VAL A 183 16.78 1.67 9.05
N VAL A 184 17.27 2.19 10.16
CA VAL A 184 16.78 1.85 11.51
C VAL A 184 16.02 3.04 12.07
N PHE A 185 14.79 2.80 12.48
CA PHE A 185 13.89 3.76 13.11
C PHE A 185 13.79 3.46 14.62
N ARG A 186 13.98 4.47 15.45
CA ARG A 186 13.70 4.41 16.89
C ARG A 186 12.49 5.29 17.19
N LEU A 187 11.36 4.66 17.51
CA LEU A 187 10.11 5.34 17.76
C LEU A 187 10.19 6.18 19.04
N LEU A 188 9.84 7.46 18.92
CA LEU A 188 9.68 8.41 20.02
C LEU A 188 8.26 8.31 20.59
N ALA A 189 7.91 9.15 21.55
CA ALA A 189 6.54 9.26 22.04
C ALA A 189 5.66 9.79 20.89
N ALA A 190 4.79 8.93 20.36
CA ALA A 190 3.93 9.30 19.25
C ALA A 190 2.68 10.05 19.72
N PRO A 191 2.14 10.98 18.91
CA PRO A 191 0.79 11.51 19.06
C PRO A 191 -0.24 10.38 19.15
N GLN A 192 -1.35 10.61 19.84
CA GLN A 192 -2.34 9.54 20.07
C GLN A 192 -3.35 9.39 18.93
N SER A 193 -3.58 10.44 18.14
CA SER A 193 -4.53 10.39 17.03
C SER A 193 -3.87 10.07 15.70
N VAL A 194 -4.62 9.42 14.81
CA VAL A 194 -4.19 9.10 13.44
C VAL A 194 -3.88 10.36 12.65
N ASP A 195 -4.72 11.39 12.77
CA ASP A 195 -4.58 12.65 12.03
C ASP A 195 -3.30 13.39 12.47
N ASP A 196 -3.01 13.43 13.78
CA ASP A 196 -1.79 14.03 14.31
C ASP A 196 -0.53 13.29 13.80
N ILE A 197 -0.57 11.96 13.71
CA ILE A 197 0.55 11.16 13.18
C ILE A 197 0.79 11.48 11.70
N PHE A 198 -0.26 11.60 10.91
CA PHE A 198 -0.10 11.94 9.48
C PHE A 198 0.29 13.39 9.23
N ALA A 199 -0.04 14.30 10.14
CA ALA A 199 0.34 15.71 10.07
C ALA A 199 1.74 16.00 10.67
N ALA A 200 2.25 15.11 11.54
CA ALA A 200 3.49 15.33 12.27
C ALA A 200 4.73 15.31 11.37
N GLU A 201 5.74 16.09 11.75
CA GLU A 201 7.08 16.00 11.18
C GLU A 201 7.73 14.66 11.56
N GLU A 202 8.49 14.05 10.64
CA GLU A 202 9.13 12.75 10.86
C GLU A 202 10.02 12.73 12.11
N THR A 203 10.76 13.80 12.33
CA THR A 203 11.68 13.96 13.48
C THR A 203 10.97 13.97 14.84
N SER A 204 9.67 14.23 14.87
CA SER A 204 8.86 14.12 16.10
C SER A 204 8.33 12.70 16.32
N LEU A 205 8.25 11.88 15.29
CA LEU A 205 7.75 10.51 15.37
C LEU A 205 8.86 9.49 15.68
N PHE A 206 10.00 9.62 15.01
CA PHE A 206 11.10 8.69 15.15
C PHE A 206 12.46 9.33 14.85
N GLU A 207 13.49 8.80 15.47
CA GLU A 207 14.88 8.99 15.04
C GLU A 207 15.22 7.96 13.97
N CYS A 208 15.97 8.39 12.97
CA CYS A 208 16.35 7.56 11.84
C CYS A 208 17.87 7.48 11.71
N ALA A 209 18.42 6.26 11.60
CA ALA A 209 19.81 6.00 11.30
C ALA A 209 19.94 5.17 10.03
N VAL A 210 20.85 5.55 9.14
CA VAL A 210 21.11 4.87 7.87
C VAL A 210 22.48 4.21 7.90
N HIS A 211 22.53 2.93 7.58
CA HIS A 211 23.75 2.13 7.51
C HIS A 211 23.92 1.55 6.11
N ASN A 212 25.11 1.69 5.54
CA ASN A 212 25.46 0.98 4.32
C ASN A 212 25.73 -0.50 4.65
N ARG A 213 25.21 -1.40 3.83
CA ARG A 213 25.45 -2.83 3.94
C ARG A 213 26.64 -3.23 3.06
N PRO A 214 27.57 -4.05 3.56
CA PRO A 214 28.63 -4.58 2.72
C PRO A 214 28.00 -5.42 1.61
N GLN A 215 28.45 -5.19 0.38
CA GLN A 215 28.02 -6.05 -0.75
C GLN A 215 28.47 -7.50 -0.50
N PRO A 216 27.60 -8.49 -0.72
CA PRO A 216 28.03 -9.88 -0.68
C PRO A 216 29.12 -10.08 -1.72
N LYS A 217 30.25 -10.66 -1.28
CA LYS A 217 31.36 -11.03 -2.15
C LYS A 217 30.97 -12.15 -3.09
#